data_0c8466d3740e93cddd05c097a8e57fc5
#
_entry.id   0c8466d3740e93cddd05c097a8e57fc5
#
_cell.length_a   1.000
_cell.length_b   1.000
_cell.length_c   1.000
_cell.angle_alpha   90.00
_cell.angle_beta   90.00
_cell.angle_gamma   90.00
#
_symmetry.space_group_name_H-M   'P 1'
#
loop_
_entity.id
_entity.type
_entity.pdbx_description
1 polymer ?
#
loop_
_entity_poly.entity_id
_entity_poly.type
_entity_poly.pdbx_seq_one_letter_code
_entity_poly.pdbx_strand_id
1 'polypeptide(L)'
;MRLIAPRPTFALDMTDDEREIMGRHAAHWQPLVQDGHMVVFGPVLDGTGSWGLGVVEADDEDELRAFAAQDPVVTSGTATMEIGRMLQGYVRPR
;
A
#
# COMPACT_ATOMS: atom_id res chain seq x y z
N MET A 1 0.27 -6.88 0.07
CA MET A 1 -0.25 -5.86 1.01
C MET A 1 -1.59 -5.36 0.53
N ARG A 2 -2.47 -5.11 1.45
CA ARG A 2 -3.76 -4.52 1.17
C ARG A 2 -3.99 -3.33 2.09
N LEU A 3 -4.24 -2.16 1.52
CA LEU A 3 -4.58 -0.96 2.26
C LEU A 3 -6.09 -0.80 2.27
N ILE A 4 -6.68 -0.82 3.47
CA ILE A 4 -8.12 -0.69 3.64
C ILE A 4 -8.44 0.78 3.86
N ALA A 5 -9.13 1.37 2.88
CA ALA A 5 -9.51 2.77 2.89
C ALA A 5 -10.60 3.06 3.94
N PRO A 6 -10.72 4.33 4.39
CA PRO A 6 -11.73 4.69 5.39
C PRO A 6 -13.17 4.63 4.88
N ARG A 7 -13.35 4.63 3.56
CA ARG A 7 -14.69 4.55 2.92
C ARG A 7 -14.55 4.02 1.49
N PRO A 8 -15.61 3.40 0.91
CA PRO A 8 -15.53 2.80 -0.43
C PRO A 8 -15.18 3.78 -1.56
N THR A 9 -15.54 5.04 -1.44
CA THR A 9 -15.32 6.06 -2.47
C THR A 9 -14.00 6.82 -2.31
N PHE A 10 -13.17 6.44 -1.37
CA PHE A 10 -11.98 7.19 -0.94
C PHE A 10 -11.10 7.65 -2.10
N ALA A 11 -10.78 6.76 -3.06
CA ALA A 11 -9.91 7.10 -4.19
C ALA A 11 -10.52 8.17 -5.11
N LEU A 12 -11.84 8.37 -5.05
CA LEU A 12 -12.57 9.29 -5.92
C LEU A 12 -12.91 10.62 -5.24
N ASP A 13 -12.94 10.66 -3.90
CA ASP A 13 -13.44 11.82 -3.16
C ASP A 13 -12.57 12.18 -1.94
N MET A 14 -11.27 11.93 -2.02
CA MET A 14 -10.35 12.33 -0.94
C MET A 14 -10.46 13.82 -0.63
N THR A 15 -10.44 14.15 0.67
CA THR A 15 -10.25 15.53 1.13
C THR A 15 -8.83 15.98 0.84
N ASP A 16 -8.55 17.28 0.97
CA ASP A 16 -7.20 17.81 0.78
C ASP A 16 -6.21 17.21 1.79
N ASP A 17 -6.63 17.05 3.05
CA ASP A 17 -5.82 16.43 4.10
C ASP A 17 -5.52 14.97 3.75
N GLU A 18 -6.51 14.24 3.26
CA GLU A 18 -6.33 12.85 2.84
C GLU A 18 -5.39 12.71 1.67
N ARG A 19 -5.46 13.63 0.68
CA ARG A 19 -4.52 13.65 -0.44
C ARG A 19 -3.09 13.89 0.03
N GLU A 20 -2.89 14.79 0.98
CA GLU A 20 -1.57 15.04 1.55
C GLU A 20 -1.03 13.78 2.24
N ILE A 21 -1.84 13.10 3.03
CA ILE A 21 -1.46 11.85 3.71
C ILE A 21 -1.13 10.77 2.68
N MET A 22 -1.92 10.65 1.62
CA MET A 22 -1.66 9.68 0.54
C MET A 22 -0.38 10.01 -0.23
N GLY A 23 -0.03 11.28 -0.37
CA GLY A 23 1.25 11.69 -0.93
C GLY A 23 2.42 11.25 -0.07
N ARG A 24 2.31 11.35 1.25
CA ARG A 24 3.32 10.87 2.19
C ARG A 24 3.39 9.35 2.22
N HIS A 25 2.26 8.68 2.10
CA HIS A 25 2.18 7.23 1.94
C HIS A 25 2.95 6.77 0.71
N ALA A 26 2.72 7.38 -0.45
CA ALA A 26 3.45 7.06 -1.67
C ALA A 26 4.96 7.30 -1.50
N ALA A 27 5.35 8.41 -0.88
CA ALA A 27 6.75 8.74 -0.63
C ALA A 27 7.43 7.73 0.30
N HIS A 28 6.69 7.18 1.27
CA HIS A 28 7.19 6.18 2.20
C HIS A 28 7.65 4.89 1.47
N TRP A 29 6.89 4.47 0.45
CA TRP A 29 7.17 3.26 -0.31
C TRP A 29 8.05 3.48 -1.55
N GLN A 30 8.21 4.73 -1.98
CA GLN A 30 8.96 5.05 -3.20
C GLN A 30 10.37 4.44 -3.27
N PRO A 31 11.17 4.41 -2.17
CA PRO A 31 12.48 3.75 -2.22
C PRO A 31 12.41 2.28 -2.62
N LEU A 32 11.37 1.56 -2.18
CA LEU A 32 11.20 0.14 -2.52
C LEU A 32 10.74 -0.04 -3.97
N VAL A 33 9.99 0.91 -4.50
CA VAL A 33 9.64 0.93 -5.92
C VAL A 33 10.90 1.14 -6.77
N GLN A 34 11.73 2.09 -6.39
CA GLN A 34 12.94 2.44 -7.15
C GLN A 34 13.99 1.34 -7.10
N ASP A 35 14.15 0.64 -5.98
CA ASP A 35 15.12 -0.43 -5.86
C ASP A 35 14.61 -1.79 -6.38
N GLY A 36 13.36 -1.87 -6.79
CA GLY A 36 12.76 -3.06 -7.38
C GLY A 36 12.13 -4.05 -6.40
N HIS A 37 12.21 -3.82 -5.09
CA HIS A 37 11.56 -4.68 -4.11
C HIS A 37 10.04 -4.60 -4.20
N MET A 38 9.51 -3.41 -4.45
CA MET A 38 8.07 -3.23 -4.69
C MET A 38 7.77 -3.53 -6.16
N VAL A 39 7.11 -4.65 -6.41
CA VAL A 39 6.78 -5.11 -7.77
C VAL A 39 5.67 -4.28 -8.39
N VAL A 40 4.62 -4.04 -7.61
CA VAL A 40 3.48 -3.21 -8.02
C VAL A 40 2.84 -2.57 -6.80
N PHE A 41 2.32 -1.36 -6.99
CA PHE A 41 1.76 -0.57 -5.92
C PHE A 41 0.78 0.45 -6.50
N GLY A 42 -0.45 0.43 -6.02
CA GLY A 42 -1.44 1.37 -6.50
C GLY A 42 -2.85 1.11 -6.01
N PRO A 43 -3.77 2.04 -6.28
CA PRO A 43 -5.17 1.88 -5.91
C PRO A 43 -5.90 0.95 -6.86
N VAL A 44 -6.88 0.23 -6.30
CA VAL A 44 -7.81 -0.63 -7.03
C VAL A 44 -9.22 -0.13 -6.75
N LEU A 45 -10.06 -0.13 -7.77
CA LEU A 45 -11.48 0.13 -7.65
C LEU A 45 -12.23 -1.12 -8.13
N ASP A 46 -13.02 -1.72 -7.27
CA ASP A 46 -13.84 -2.89 -7.60
C ASP A 46 -15.29 -2.71 -7.11
N GLY A 47 -16.09 -3.77 -7.16
CA GLY A 47 -17.50 -3.72 -6.76
C GLY A 47 -17.72 -3.39 -5.28
N THR A 48 -16.70 -3.50 -4.43
CA THR A 48 -16.79 -3.17 -3.00
C THR A 48 -16.29 -1.75 -2.70
N GLY A 49 -15.65 -1.08 -3.67
CA GLY A 49 -15.08 0.24 -3.52
C GLY A 49 -13.58 0.28 -3.78
N SER A 50 -12.92 1.32 -3.28
CA SER A 50 -11.49 1.51 -3.47
C SER A 50 -10.67 0.91 -2.31
N TRP A 51 -9.50 0.37 -2.66
CA TRP A 51 -8.52 -0.15 -1.71
C TRP A 51 -7.13 -0.06 -2.35
N GLY A 52 -6.09 -0.28 -1.57
CA GLY A 52 -4.73 -0.22 -2.09
C GLY A 52 -4.12 -1.61 -2.21
N LEU A 53 -3.42 -1.84 -3.33
CA LEU A 53 -2.67 -3.07 -3.57
C LEU A 53 -1.18 -2.77 -3.52
N GLY A 54 -0.42 -3.65 -2.88
CA GLY A 54 1.02 -3.68 -2.99
C GLY A 54 1.53 -5.11 -3.03
N VAL A 55 2.45 -5.37 -3.94
CA VAL A 55 3.18 -6.64 -4.00
C VAL A 55 4.66 -6.32 -3.83
N VAL A 56 5.23 -6.83 -2.75
CA VAL A 56 6.60 -6.48 -2.35
C VAL A 56 7.39 -7.76 -2.06
N GLU A 57 8.64 -7.79 -2.50
CA GLU A 57 9.59 -8.83 -2.14
C GLU A 57 10.31 -8.40 -0.86
N ALA A 58 10.34 -9.28 0.12
CA ALA A 58 11.00 -9.03 1.39
C ALA A 58 11.68 -10.28 1.90
N ASP A 59 12.91 -10.14 2.38
CA ASP A 59 13.65 -11.25 2.98
C ASP A 59 13.23 -11.49 4.43
N ASP A 60 12.71 -10.45 5.09
CA ASP A 60 12.30 -10.49 6.49
C ASP A 60 10.91 -9.87 6.64
N GLU A 61 9.94 -10.72 6.99
CA GLU A 61 8.55 -10.29 7.18
C GLU A 61 8.40 -9.30 8.33
N ASP A 62 9.14 -9.49 9.42
CA ASP A 62 9.06 -8.61 10.59
C ASP A 62 9.57 -7.21 10.26
N GLU A 63 10.65 -7.10 9.48
CA GLU A 63 11.15 -5.81 9.00
C GLU A 63 10.13 -5.12 8.10
N LEU A 64 9.49 -5.89 7.20
CA LEU A 64 8.45 -5.35 6.34
C LEU A 64 7.26 -4.83 7.15
N ARG A 65 6.82 -5.59 8.14
CA ARG A 65 5.71 -5.18 9.01
C ARG A 65 6.06 -3.93 9.82
N ALA A 66 7.28 -3.84 10.31
CA ALA A 66 7.75 -2.66 11.03
C ALA A 66 7.80 -1.42 10.11
N PHE A 67 8.27 -1.60 8.88
CA PHE A 67 8.31 -0.53 7.89
C PHE A 67 6.89 -0.06 7.53
N ALA A 68 5.98 -1.00 7.30
CA ALA A 68 4.58 -0.70 6.98
C ALA A 68 3.87 0.03 8.14
N ALA A 69 4.18 -0.33 9.38
CA ALA A 69 3.59 0.31 10.56
C ALA A 69 4.01 1.78 10.71
N GLN A 70 5.09 2.19 10.07
CA GLN A 70 5.57 3.59 10.08
C GLN A 70 4.98 4.43 8.94
N ASP A 71 4.22 3.81 8.05
CA ASP A 71 3.56 4.52 6.95
C ASP A 71 2.63 5.60 7.50
N PRO A 72 2.75 6.86 7.03
CA PRO A 72 1.88 7.95 7.48
C PRO A 72 0.39 7.67 7.35
N VAL A 73 -0.03 6.87 6.36
CA VAL A 73 -1.45 6.52 6.20
C VAL A 73 -1.94 5.64 7.35
N VAL A 74 -1.05 4.85 7.95
CA VAL A 74 -1.33 4.01 9.11
C VAL A 74 -1.22 4.80 10.39
N THR A 75 -0.11 5.52 10.59
CA THR A 75 0.16 6.28 11.83
C THR A 75 -0.85 7.39 12.05
N SER A 76 -1.40 7.98 10.99
CA SER A 76 -2.46 9.00 11.08
C SER A 76 -3.84 8.41 11.36
N GLY A 77 -4.00 7.09 11.30
CA GLY A 77 -5.30 6.43 11.43
C GLY A 77 -6.20 6.56 10.21
N THR A 78 -5.68 7.04 9.08
CA THR A 78 -6.46 7.24 7.86
C THR A 78 -6.90 5.90 7.26
N ALA A 79 -6.01 4.92 7.26
CA ALA A 79 -6.30 3.59 6.71
C ALA A 79 -5.59 2.52 7.53
N THR A 80 -5.97 1.27 7.30
CA THR A 80 -5.33 0.10 7.90
C THR A 80 -4.61 -0.70 6.84
N MET A 81 -3.50 -1.31 7.23
CA MET A 81 -2.67 -2.12 6.35
C MET A 81 -2.77 -3.59 6.76
N GLU A 82 -3.10 -4.44 5.79
CA GLU A 82 -3.03 -5.89 5.96
C GLU A 82 -1.88 -6.43 5.14
N ILE A 83 -1.11 -7.34 5.72
CA ILE A 83 0.00 -8.00 5.04
C ILE A 83 -0.25 -9.49 5.05
N GLY A 84 -0.21 -10.09 3.87
CA GLY A 84 -0.30 -11.52 3.69
C GLY A 84 0.89 -12.02 2.90
N ARG A 85 1.18 -13.30 3.01
CA ARG A 85 2.28 -13.94 2.28
C ARG A 85 1.74 -14.63 1.04
N MET A 86 2.33 -14.33 -0.12
CA MET A 86 2.10 -15.15 -1.30
C MET A 86 2.88 -16.45 -1.16
N LEU A 87 2.19 -17.58 -1.21
CA LEU A 87 2.85 -18.88 -1.14
C LEU A 87 3.54 -19.23 -2.45
N GLN A 88 3.04 -18.68 -3.56
CA GLN A 88 3.62 -18.86 -4.89
C GLN A 88 3.18 -17.69 -5.77
N GLY A 89 4.07 -17.20 -6.62
CA GLY A 89 3.77 -16.10 -7.53
C GLY A 89 4.33 -16.37 -8.92
N TYR A 90 3.62 -15.86 -9.91
CA TYR A 90 4.05 -15.91 -11.31
C TYR A 90 4.13 -14.47 -11.82
N VAL A 91 5.32 -14.08 -12.25
CA VAL A 91 5.57 -12.73 -12.77
C VAL A 91 5.99 -12.88 -14.22
N ARG A 92 5.42 -12.06 -15.09
CA ARG A 92 5.80 -12.07 -16.52
C ARG A 92 7.29 -11.79 -16.68
N PRO A 93 7.97 -12.38 -17.65
CA PRO A 93 9.33 -11.98 -18.01
C PRO A 93 9.32 -10.57 -18.61
N ARG A 94 10.41 -9.87 -18.48
CA ARG A 94 10.59 -8.55 -19.11
C ARG A 94 10.90 -8.69 -20.59
#